data_fe7668c23e16d6874bed857c4435ee2e
#
_entry.id   fe7668c23e16d6874bed857c4435ee2e
#
_cell.length_a   1.000
_cell.length_b   1.000
_cell.length_c   1.000
_cell.angle_alpha   90.00
_cell.angle_beta   90.00
_cell.angle_gamma   90.00
#
_symmetry.space_group_name_H-M   'P 1'
#
loop_
_entity.id
_entity.type
_entity.pdbx_description
1 polymer ?
#
loop_
_entity_poly.entity_id
_entity_poly.type
_entity_poly.pdbx_seq_one_letter_code
_entity_poly.pdbx_strand_id
1 'polypeptide(L)'
;MFLVKKIAVRIRGIDTPELNDKREEIRNIAIKAKEELEKLFNSGNKIILYNLGRDKYFRLLASVKVGDIDVAEYMIKKGLAKSYDGGAKVW
;
A
#
# COMPACT_ATOMS: atom_id res chain seq x y z
N MET A 1 -2.41 -3.75 4.86
CA MET A 1 -1.02 -3.94 5.33
C MET A 1 -0.29 -4.87 4.39
N PHE A 2 0.95 -4.56 4.07
CA PHE A 2 1.73 -5.33 3.09
C PHE A 2 3.03 -5.83 3.70
N LEU A 3 3.53 -6.96 3.19
CA LEU A 3 4.83 -7.49 3.60
C LEU A 3 5.91 -6.96 2.66
N VAL A 4 6.87 -6.24 3.23
CA VAL A 4 8.07 -5.79 2.54
C VAL A 4 9.23 -6.55 3.15
N LYS A 5 9.78 -7.51 2.43
CA LYS A 5 10.86 -8.39 2.91
C LYS A 5 10.55 -8.97 4.30
N LYS A 6 9.34 -9.51 4.48
CA LYS A 6 8.82 -10.11 5.72
C LYS A 6 8.48 -9.10 6.83
N ILE A 7 8.57 -7.81 6.57
CA ILE A 7 8.15 -6.77 7.52
C ILE A 7 6.76 -6.30 7.12
N ALA A 8 5.80 -6.36 8.04
CA ALA A 8 4.45 -5.88 7.80
C ALA A 8 4.44 -4.34 7.86
N VAL A 9 4.06 -3.70 6.77
CA VAL A 9 4.10 -2.25 6.64
C VAL A 9 2.76 -1.74 6.14
N ARG A 10 2.28 -0.66 6.77
CA ARG A 10 1.17 0.12 6.24
C ARG A 10 1.78 1.31 5.47
N ILE A 11 1.43 1.44 4.20
CA ILE A 11 1.97 2.49 3.36
C ILE A 11 1.29 3.82 3.70
N ARG A 12 2.13 4.81 4.04
CA ARG A 12 1.67 6.13 4.45
C ARG A 12 1.00 6.86 3.28
N GLY A 13 -0.09 7.55 3.57
CA GLY A 13 -0.74 8.44 2.61
C GLY A 13 -1.78 7.80 1.71
N ILE A 14 -1.95 6.48 1.76
CA ILE A 14 -2.95 5.80 0.92
C ILE A 14 -3.76 4.79 1.72
N ASP A 15 -4.94 4.47 1.17
CA ASP A 15 -5.74 3.34 1.60
C ASP A 15 -6.05 2.50 0.36
N THR A 16 -5.89 1.18 0.50
CA THR A 16 -6.26 0.21 -0.52
C THR A 16 -7.50 -0.54 -0.06
N PRO A 17 -8.31 -1.07 -1.00
CA PRO A 17 -9.47 -1.87 -0.61
C PRO A 17 -9.03 -3.17 0.05
N GLU A 18 -9.93 -3.77 0.80
CA GLU A 18 -9.66 -5.01 1.51
C GLU A 18 -10.02 -6.23 0.66
N LEU A 19 -9.21 -7.28 0.78
CA LEU A 19 -9.40 -8.52 0.04
C LEU A 19 -10.70 -9.24 0.41
N ASN A 20 -11.25 -8.96 1.58
CA ASN A 20 -12.50 -9.58 2.04
C ASN A 20 -13.71 -8.65 1.93
N ASP A 21 -13.63 -7.59 1.14
CA ASP A 21 -14.76 -6.69 0.93
C ASP A 21 -15.92 -7.47 0.30
N LYS A 22 -17.14 -7.17 0.72
CA LYS A 22 -18.34 -7.84 0.22
C LYS A 22 -18.66 -7.48 -1.23
N ARG A 23 -18.20 -6.32 -1.70
CA ARG A 23 -18.43 -5.86 -3.07
C ARG A 23 -17.40 -6.50 -4.00
N GLU A 24 -17.87 -7.24 -4.98
CA GLU A 24 -16.98 -7.97 -5.90
C GLU A 24 -16.00 -7.04 -6.64
N GLU A 25 -16.49 -5.93 -7.19
CA GLU A 25 -15.63 -4.98 -7.90
C GLU A 25 -14.54 -4.41 -7.01
N ILE A 26 -14.82 -4.21 -5.73
CA ILE A 26 -13.83 -3.71 -4.78
C ILE A 26 -12.80 -4.79 -4.44
N ARG A 27 -13.25 -6.04 -4.25
CA ARG A 27 -12.33 -7.16 -4.04
C ARG A 27 -11.37 -7.33 -5.21
N ASN A 28 -11.86 -7.16 -6.44
CA ASN A 28 -11.03 -7.27 -7.64
C ASN A 28 -9.95 -6.19 -7.67
N ILE A 29 -10.26 -4.98 -7.24
CA ILE A 29 -9.27 -3.90 -7.10
C ILE A 29 -8.24 -4.28 -6.03
N ALA A 30 -8.68 -4.84 -4.91
CA ALA A 30 -7.79 -5.27 -3.83
C ALA A 30 -6.81 -6.34 -4.31
N ILE A 31 -7.27 -7.30 -5.10
CA ILE A 31 -6.43 -8.35 -5.68
C ILE A 31 -5.38 -7.75 -6.60
N LYS A 32 -5.79 -6.84 -7.48
CA LYS A 32 -4.86 -6.14 -8.39
C LYS A 32 -3.83 -5.32 -7.62
N ALA A 33 -4.27 -4.63 -6.57
CA ALA A 33 -3.37 -3.85 -5.72
C ALA A 33 -2.28 -4.74 -5.11
N LYS A 34 -2.67 -5.88 -4.58
CA LYS A 34 -1.74 -6.86 -4.02
C LYS A 34 -0.76 -7.35 -5.07
N GLU A 35 -1.24 -7.73 -6.24
CA GLU A 35 -0.40 -8.23 -7.33
C GLU A 35 0.62 -7.18 -7.79
N GLU A 36 0.19 -5.93 -7.97
CA GLU A 36 1.08 -4.84 -8.39
C GLU A 36 2.16 -4.56 -7.34
N LEU A 37 1.79 -4.58 -6.06
CA LEU A 37 2.76 -4.38 -4.98
C LEU A 37 3.77 -5.52 -4.92
N GLU A 38 3.31 -6.76 -5.07
CA GLU A 38 4.21 -7.91 -5.10
C GLU A 38 5.20 -7.81 -6.27
N LYS A 39 4.74 -7.39 -7.44
CA LYS A 39 5.62 -7.15 -8.58
C LYS A 39 6.69 -6.11 -8.28
N LEU A 40 6.30 -4.99 -7.70
CA LEU A 40 7.24 -3.93 -7.35
C LEU A 40 8.28 -4.41 -6.35
N PHE A 41 7.84 -5.07 -5.29
CA PHE A 41 8.75 -5.53 -4.23
C PHE A 41 9.66 -6.66 -4.69
N ASN A 42 9.28 -7.40 -5.71
CA ASN A 42 10.07 -8.51 -6.27
C ASN A 42 10.84 -8.11 -7.54
N SER A 43 10.84 -6.83 -7.89
CA SER A 43 11.49 -6.34 -9.12
C SER A 43 13.01 -6.37 -9.08
N GLY A 44 13.61 -6.58 -7.92
CA GLY A 44 15.06 -6.51 -7.75
C GLY A 44 15.59 -5.11 -7.49
N ASN A 45 14.75 -4.09 -7.54
CA ASN A 45 15.15 -2.73 -7.24
C ASN A 45 15.26 -2.51 -5.73
N LYS A 46 16.04 -1.51 -5.34
CA LYS A 46 16.22 -1.14 -3.95
C LYS A 46 14.89 -0.66 -3.35
N ILE A 47 14.53 -1.19 -2.19
CA ILE A 47 13.34 -0.79 -1.45
C ILE A 47 13.78 0.12 -0.31
N ILE A 48 13.21 1.32 -0.26
CA ILE A 48 13.54 2.30 0.78
C ILE A 48 12.27 2.63 1.55
N LEU A 49 12.32 2.44 2.88
CA LEU A 49 11.27 2.88 3.78
C LEU A 49 11.72 4.19 4.42
N TYR A 50 10.85 5.19 4.41
CA TYR A 50 11.15 6.48 5.02
C TYR A 50 9.88 7.07 5.65
N ASN A 51 10.02 8.18 6.37
CA ASN A 51 8.93 8.77 7.16
C ASN A 51 8.29 7.71 8.08
N LEU A 52 9.15 7.01 8.80
CA LEU A 52 8.72 5.90 9.66
C LEU A 52 7.90 6.41 10.84
N GLY A 53 6.89 5.63 11.20
CA GLY A 53 6.05 5.95 12.34
C GLY A 53 5.18 4.75 12.71
N ARG A 54 4.20 5.00 13.56
CA ARG A 54 3.22 4.01 13.97
C ARG A 54 1.84 4.58 13.75
N ASP A 55 0.90 3.75 13.31
CA ASP A 55 -0.49 4.16 13.25
C ASP A 55 -1.14 4.00 14.64
N LYS A 56 -2.43 4.31 14.72
CA LYS A 56 -3.17 4.21 16.00
C LYS A 56 -3.25 2.78 16.57
N TYR A 57 -2.92 1.77 15.77
CA TYR A 57 -2.86 0.37 16.20
C TYR A 57 -1.42 -0.12 16.35
N PHE A 58 -0.45 0.78 16.41
CA PHE A 58 0.98 0.49 16.52
C PHE A 58 1.57 -0.31 15.37
N ARG A 59 0.89 -0.34 14.21
CA ARG A 59 1.45 -0.94 13.00
C ARG A 59 2.52 -0.02 12.44
N LEU A 60 3.57 -0.60 11.87
CA LEU A 60 4.61 0.19 11.21
C LEU A 60 4.01 0.97 10.03
N LEU A 61 4.15 2.27 10.08
CA LEU A 61 3.69 3.18 9.05
C LEU A 61 4.91 3.77 8.35
N ALA A 62 4.96 3.70 7.02
CA ALA A 62 6.11 4.19 6.27
C ALA A 62 5.71 4.62 4.87
N SER A 63 6.44 5.60 4.35
CA SER A 63 6.47 5.85 2.92
C SER A 63 7.44 4.87 2.28
N VAL A 64 7.17 4.42 1.06
CA VAL A 64 7.94 3.37 0.40
C VAL A 64 8.35 3.82 -0.99
N LYS A 65 9.63 3.66 -1.31
CA LYS A 65 10.16 3.80 -2.67
C LYS A 65 10.73 2.47 -3.13
N VAL A 66 10.47 2.12 -4.38
CA VAL A 66 11.08 0.96 -5.04
C VAL A 66 11.83 1.49 -6.26
N GLY A 67 13.16 1.54 -6.20
CA GLY A 67 13.95 2.26 -7.18
C GLY A 67 13.55 3.74 -7.18
N ASP A 68 13.16 4.27 -8.33
CA ASP A 68 12.70 5.65 -8.47
C ASP A 68 11.18 5.80 -8.31
N ILE A 69 10.47 4.72 -8.03
CA ILE A 69 9.01 4.71 -7.96
C ILE A 69 8.55 4.98 -6.53
N ASP A 70 7.78 6.05 -6.34
CA ASP A 70 7.04 6.27 -5.10
C ASP A 70 5.81 5.38 -5.14
N VAL A 71 5.72 4.42 -4.23
CA VAL A 71 4.68 3.38 -4.27
C VAL A 71 3.29 3.99 -4.08
N ALA A 72 3.14 4.96 -3.19
CA ALA A 72 1.84 5.59 -2.96
C ALA A 72 1.32 6.28 -4.23
N GLU A 73 2.15 7.09 -4.88
CA GLU A 73 1.78 7.75 -6.14
C GLU A 73 1.46 6.74 -7.23
N TYR A 74 2.27 5.70 -7.36
CA TYR A 74 2.08 4.65 -8.35
C TYR A 74 0.72 3.97 -8.18
N MET A 75 0.37 3.63 -6.95
CA MET A 75 -0.90 2.96 -6.66
C MET A 75 -2.10 3.87 -6.91
N ILE A 76 -1.99 5.15 -6.56
CA ILE A 76 -3.05 6.13 -6.82
C ILE A 76 -3.25 6.31 -8.33
N LYS A 77 -2.17 6.47 -9.08
CA LYS A 77 -2.21 6.61 -10.54
C LYS A 77 -2.87 5.43 -11.22
N LYS A 78 -2.66 4.23 -10.70
CA LYS A 78 -3.26 3.01 -11.25
C LYS A 78 -4.70 2.80 -10.81
N GLY A 79 -5.24 3.67 -9.96
CA GLY A 79 -6.60 3.52 -9.44
C GLY A 79 -6.74 2.40 -8.42
N LEU A 80 -5.62 1.94 -7.84
CA LEU A 80 -5.59 0.82 -6.90
C LEU A 80 -5.54 1.28 -5.45
N ALA A 81 -5.42 2.57 -5.22
CA ALA A 81 -5.42 3.17 -3.90
C ALA A 81 -6.01 4.57 -3.96
N LYS A 82 -6.50 5.04 -2.83
CA LYS A 82 -6.98 6.42 -2.68
C LYS A 82 -6.13 7.13 -1.64
N SER A 83 -6.00 8.45 -1.77
CA SER A 83 -5.32 9.26 -0.76
C SER A 83 -6.01 9.10 0.58
N TYR A 84 -5.24 8.97 1.64
CA TYR A 84 -5.76 8.72 2.98
C TYR A 84 -4.87 9.39 4.02
N ASP A 85 -5.47 10.16 4.91
CA ASP A 85 -4.75 10.91 5.94
C ASP A 85 -4.94 10.37 7.36
N GLY A 86 -5.56 9.20 7.49
CA GLY A 86 -5.87 8.62 8.79
C GLY A 86 -7.26 8.92 9.30
N GLY A 87 -8.06 9.64 8.53
CA GLY A 87 -9.46 9.94 8.85
C GLY A 87 -10.40 8.79 8.53
N ALA A 88 -11.58 9.11 8.02
CA ALA A 88 -12.59 8.11 7.67
C ALA A 88 -12.13 7.26 6.48
N LYS A 89 -12.50 5.99 6.49
CA LYS A 89 -12.20 5.07 5.41
C LYS A 89 -12.84 5.54 4.10
N VAL A 90 -12.10 5.45 2.99
CA VAL A 90 -12.50 5.99 1.69
C VAL A 90 -12.97 4.93 0.67
N TRP A 91 -12.86 3.66 1.00
CA TRP A 91 -13.31 2.56 0.13
C TRP A 91 -14.67 1.98 0.50
#